data_5df0e5992532d8afb6504f61a78334a1
#
_entry.id   5df0e5992532d8afb6504f61a78334a1
#
_cell.length_a   1.000
_cell.length_b   1.000
_cell.length_c   1.000
_cell.angle_alpha   90.00
_cell.angle_beta   90.00
_cell.angle_gamma   90.00
#
_symmetry.space_group_name_H-M   'P 1'
#
loop_
_entity.id
_entity.type
_entity.pdbx_description
1 polymer ?
#
loop_
_entity_poly.entity_id
_entity_poly.type
_entity_poly.pdbx_seq_one_letter_code
_entity_poly.pdbx_strand_id
1 'polypeptide(L)'
;MSLTRVPLRAEVQLSLRELAVATGISATRLARLVRLGLLEPEPDAPDRFSAATAARLRRMLRLRADLGVNLAGAAIIVDLIESLDRLDAELTRWRGQRWT
;
A
#
# COMPACT_ATOMS: atom_id res chain seq x y z
N MET A 1 -2.60 6.34 -31.79
CA MET A 1 -2.41 6.45 -31.31
C MET A 1 -2.65 6.25 -30.38
N SER A 2 -2.65 6.04 -30.01
CA SER A 2 -2.88 5.70 -29.19
C SER A 2 -2.71 6.05 -28.14
N LEU A 3 -2.65 6.38 -27.87
CA LEU A 3 -2.46 6.71 -27.07
C LEU A 3 -2.56 6.45 -26.01
N THR A 4 -2.54 6.08 -25.89
CA THR A 4 -2.81 6.03 -25.32
C THR A 4 -3.21 5.78 -24.32
N ARG A 5 -3.15 5.22 -23.83
CA ARG A 5 -3.69 4.84 -22.91
C ARG A 5 -3.00 4.34 -21.89
N VAL A 6 -2.02 4.70 -21.44
CA VAL A 6 -1.33 4.28 -20.24
C VAL A 6 -2.11 4.81 -19.05
N PRO A 7 -2.52 3.96 -18.12
CA PRO A 7 -3.20 4.44 -16.93
C PRO A 7 -2.32 5.41 -16.18
N LEU A 8 -2.88 6.51 -15.75
CA LEU A 8 -2.11 7.50 -15.00
C LEU A 8 -1.42 6.90 -13.78
N ARG A 9 -2.09 5.95 -13.14
CA ARG A 9 -1.56 5.32 -11.97
C ARG A 9 -0.28 4.59 -12.22
N ALA A 10 -0.16 3.96 -13.39
CA ALA A 10 1.02 3.20 -13.75
C ALA A 10 2.22 4.10 -13.99
N GLU A 11 1.98 5.39 -14.24
CA GLU A 11 3.06 6.34 -14.48
C GLU A 11 3.58 6.99 -13.22
N VAL A 12 2.84 6.89 -12.12
CA VAL A 12 3.23 7.54 -10.87
C VAL A 12 4.01 6.56 -10.03
N GLN A 13 5.32 6.72 -10.05
CA GLN A 13 6.21 5.92 -9.23
C GLN A 13 7.14 6.84 -8.47
N LEU A 14 7.35 6.51 -7.22
CA LEU A 14 8.17 7.29 -6.31
C LEU A 14 9.43 6.50 -5.97
N SER A 15 10.54 7.21 -5.89
CA SER A 15 11.76 6.62 -5.36
C SER A 15 11.65 6.50 -3.84
N LEU A 16 12.55 5.72 -3.25
CA LEU A 16 12.61 5.62 -1.80
C LEU A 16 12.82 6.99 -1.15
N ARG A 17 13.68 7.81 -1.75
CA ARG A 17 13.94 9.15 -1.24
C ARG A 17 12.70 10.03 -1.33
N GLU A 18 12.00 9.98 -2.45
CA GLU A 18 10.77 10.75 -2.62
C GLU A 18 9.72 10.33 -1.61
N LEU A 19 9.63 9.02 -1.37
CA LEU A 19 8.70 8.49 -0.40
C LEU A 19 9.06 8.95 1.01
N ALA A 20 10.35 8.97 1.33
CA ALA A 20 10.83 9.46 2.62
C ALA A 20 10.47 10.92 2.83
N VAL A 21 10.68 11.74 1.82
CA VAL A 21 10.35 13.18 1.89
C VAL A 21 8.86 13.38 2.07
N ALA A 22 8.06 12.64 1.29
CA ALA A 22 6.61 12.79 1.32
C ALA A 22 5.99 12.36 2.64
N THR A 23 6.60 11.41 3.34
CA THR A 23 6.02 10.83 4.54
C THR A 23 6.68 11.27 5.84
N GLY A 24 7.87 11.85 5.75
CA GLY A 24 8.64 12.19 6.94
C GLY A 24 9.30 11.00 7.60
N ILE A 25 9.24 9.82 6.99
CA ILE A 25 9.91 8.63 7.50
C ILE A 25 11.28 8.52 6.84
N SER A 26 12.30 8.19 7.62
CA SER A 26 13.65 8.10 7.06
C SER A 26 13.74 6.97 6.04
N ALA A 27 14.63 7.15 5.06
CA ALA A 27 14.86 6.14 4.05
C ALA A 27 15.32 4.82 4.67
N THR A 28 16.10 4.90 5.75
CA THR A 28 16.58 3.71 6.47
C THR A 28 15.40 2.90 7.03
N ARG A 29 14.43 3.59 7.63
CA ARG A 29 13.25 2.92 8.18
C ARG A 29 12.38 2.34 7.07
N LEU A 30 12.22 3.07 5.98
CA LEU A 30 11.46 2.57 4.83
C LEU A 30 12.12 1.33 4.24
N ALA A 31 13.45 1.35 4.10
CA ALA A 31 14.18 0.19 3.60
C ALA A 31 13.99 -1.01 4.52
N ARG A 32 13.91 -0.78 5.82
CA ARG A 32 13.66 -1.86 6.77
C ARG A 32 12.28 -2.46 6.56
N LEU A 33 11.27 -1.62 6.34
CA LEU A 33 9.91 -2.12 6.06
C LEU A 33 9.89 -2.97 4.80
N VAL A 34 10.64 -2.57 3.78
CA VAL A 34 10.78 -3.36 2.56
C VAL A 34 11.40 -4.72 2.86
N ARG A 35 12.48 -4.74 3.63
CA ARG A 35 13.14 -6.00 3.98
C ARG A 35 12.24 -6.93 4.78
N LEU A 36 11.36 -6.37 5.59
CA LEU A 36 10.42 -7.16 6.39
C LEU A 36 9.19 -7.61 5.59
N GLY A 37 9.10 -7.19 4.33
CA GLY A 37 7.96 -7.56 3.51
C GLY A 37 6.70 -6.77 3.82
N LEU A 38 6.82 -5.67 4.57
CA LEU A 38 5.67 -4.86 4.97
C LEU A 38 5.41 -3.71 4.01
N LEU A 39 6.34 -3.44 3.13
CA LEU A 39 6.21 -2.43 2.10
C LEU A 39 6.78 -3.01 0.81
N GLU A 40 5.97 -3.02 -0.25
CA GLU A 40 6.36 -3.68 -1.49
C GLU A 40 6.70 -2.69 -2.58
N PRO A 41 7.92 -2.75 -3.11
CA PRO A 41 8.27 -1.96 -4.29
C PRO A 41 7.63 -2.55 -5.54
N GLU A 42 7.76 -1.85 -6.66
CA GLU A 42 7.27 -2.36 -7.93
C GLU A 42 8.02 -3.63 -8.32
N PRO A 43 7.32 -4.62 -8.90
CA PRO A 43 7.95 -5.91 -9.23
C PRO A 43 9.14 -5.80 -10.18
N ASP A 44 9.09 -4.86 -11.10
CA ASP A 44 10.14 -4.67 -12.11
C ASP A 44 11.07 -3.52 -11.80
N ALA A 45 10.89 -2.86 -10.67
CA ALA A 45 11.71 -1.72 -10.29
C ALA A 45 11.82 -1.67 -8.76
N PRO A 46 12.78 -2.41 -8.18
CA PRO A 46 12.85 -2.58 -6.72
C PRO A 46 13.15 -1.31 -5.94
N ASP A 47 13.53 -0.24 -6.62
CA ASP A 47 13.73 1.06 -5.97
C ASP A 47 12.58 2.03 -6.23
N ARG A 48 11.47 1.55 -6.77
CA ARG A 48 10.31 2.37 -7.09
C ARG A 48 9.07 1.87 -6.36
N PHE A 49 8.19 2.80 -6.04
CA PHE A 49 6.98 2.50 -5.30
C PHE A 49 5.78 3.16 -5.99
N SER A 50 4.66 2.48 -6.02
CA SER A 50 3.45 3.00 -6.65
C SER A 50 2.75 4.02 -5.78
N ALA A 51 1.84 4.78 -6.39
CA ALA A 51 0.98 5.69 -5.65
C ALA A 51 0.13 4.94 -4.63
N ALA A 52 -0.27 3.71 -4.95
CA ALA A 52 -1.04 2.87 -4.03
C ALA A 52 -0.21 2.54 -2.78
N THR A 53 1.07 2.24 -2.96
CA THR A 53 1.97 1.99 -1.84
C THR A 53 2.14 3.24 -0.98
N ALA A 54 2.23 4.40 -1.60
CA ALA A 54 2.32 5.66 -0.86
C ALA A 54 1.05 5.91 -0.06
N ALA A 55 -0.11 5.64 -0.63
CA ALA A 55 -1.39 5.79 0.07
C ALA A 55 -1.48 4.83 1.25
N ARG A 56 -1.03 3.59 1.07
CA ARG A 56 -0.98 2.60 2.13
C ARG A 56 -0.09 3.08 3.27
N LEU A 57 1.06 3.63 2.95
CA LEU A 57 1.98 4.14 3.95
C LEU A 57 1.35 5.30 4.74
N ARG A 58 0.59 6.16 4.08
CA ARG A 58 -0.12 7.23 4.78
C ARG A 58 -1.16 6.67 5.75
N ARG A 59 -1.86 5.60 5.36
CA ARG A 59 -2.79 4.93 6.28
C ARG A 59 -2.06 4.36 7.49
N MET A 60 -0.90 3.78 7.28
CA MET A 60 -0.08 3.26 8.37
C MET A 60 0.30 4.36 9.34
N LEU A 61 0.66 5.52 8.81
CA LEU A 61 1.01 6.68 9.64
C LEU A 61 -0.17 7.17 10.47
N ARG A 62 -1.35 7.19 9.89
CA ARG A 62 -2.55 7.57 10.63
C ARG A 62 -2.85 6.60 11.75
N LEU A 63 -2.74 5.30 11.47
CA LEU A 63 -2.97 4.29 12.50
C LEU A 63 -1.95 4.40 13.63
N ARG A 64 -0.71 4.66 13.28
CA ARG A 64 0.34 4.85 14.29
C ARG A 64 0.00 6.02 15.21
N ALA A 65 -0.45 7.12 14.62
CA ALA A 65 -0.80 8.31 15.38
C ALA A 65 -2.04 8.09 16.25
N ASP A 66 -3.04 7.39 15.71
CA ASP A 66 -4.32 7.22 16.39
C ASP A 66 -4.31 6.14 17.46
N LEU A 67 -3.56 5.07 17.23
CA LEU A 67 -3.58 3.89 18.10
C LEU A 67 -2.33 3.71 18.94
N GLY A 68 -1.29 4.49 18.66
CA GLY A 68 -0.04 4.37 19.40
C GLY A 68 0.76 3.11 19.09
N VAL A 69 0.42 2.40 18.00
CA VAL A 69 1.19 1.25 17.56
C VAL A 69 2.43 1.70 16.81
N ASN A 70 3.44 0.83 16.74
CA ASN A 70 4.60 1.15 15.93
C ASN A 70 4.28 0.98 14.44
N LEU A 71 5.18 1.43 13.59
CA LEU A 71 4.92 1.44 12.15
C LEU A 71 4.75 0.02 11.59
N ALA A 72 5.54 -0.94 12.08
CA ALA A 72 5.40 -2.33 11.65
C ALA A 72 4.03 -2.89 12.05
N GLY A 73 3.59 -2.58 13.27
CA GLY A 73 2.26 -2.98 13.72
C GLY A 73 1.16 -2.36 12.88
N ALA A 74 1.32 -1.08 12.52
CA ALA A 74 0.37 -0.40 11.64
C ALA A 74 0.30 -1.07 10.27
N ALA A 75 1.44 -1.52 9.74
CA ALA A 75 1.47 -2.23 8.45
C ALA A 75 0.68 -3.52 8.53
N ILE A 76 0.84 -4.25 9.62
CA ILE A 76 0.10 -5.51 9.82
C ILE A 76 -1.39 -5.24 9.92
N ILE A 77 -1.78 -4.20 10.64
CA ILE A 77 -3.19 -3.83 10.75
C ILE A 77 -3.79 -3.49 9.39
N VAL A 78 -3.09 -2.68 8.60
CA VAL A 78 -3.56 -2.34 7.25
C VAL A 78 -3.72 -3.59 6.40
N ASP A 79 -2.76 -4.50 6.48
CA ASP A 79 -2.80 -5.77 5.76
C ASP A 79 -4.05 -6.57 6.13
N LEU A 80 -4.33 -6.67 7.43
CA LEU A 80 -5.49 -7.41 7.91
C LEU A 80 -6.79 -6.77 7.47
N ILE A 81 -6.87 -5.44 7.53
CA ILE A 81 -8.07 -4.72 7.09
C ILE A 81 -8.32 -4.96 5.61
N GLU A 82 -7.27 -4.87 4.80
CA GLU A 82 -7.40 -5.12 3.36
C GLU A 82 -7.83 -6.55 3.08
N SER A 83 -7.33 -7.50 3.85
CA SER A 83 -7.74 -8.90 3.71
C SER A 83 -9.20 -9.11 4.08
N LEU A 84 -9.64 -8.47 5.17
CA LEU A 84 -11.04 -8.55 5.58
C LEU A 84 -11.95 -7.93 4.54
N ASP A 85 -11.56 -6.81 3.97
CA ASP A 85 -12.36 -6.16 2.93
C ASP A 85 -12.50 -7.05 1.70
N ARG A 86 -11.42 -7.73 1.31
CA ARG A 86 -11.47 -8.66 0.18
C ARG A 86 -12.40 -9.83 0.46
N LEU A 87 -12.30 -10.39 1.65
CA LEU A 87 -13.14 -11.52 2.03
C LEU A 87 -14.61 -11.11 2.10
N ASP A 88 -14.88 -9.93 2.61
CA ASP A 88 -16.24 -9.41 2.69
C ASP A 88 -16.84 -9.22 1.29
N ALA A 89 -16.04 -8.66 0.37
CA ALA A 89 -16.47 -8.48 -1.01
C ALA A 89 -16.74 -9.82 -1.69
N GLU A 90 -15.88 -10.81 -1.44
CA GLU A 90 -16.08 -12.16 -1.97
C GLU A 90 -17.36 -12.79 -1.44
N LEU A 91 -17.57 -12.66 -0.14
CA LEU A 91 -18.76 -13.23 0.48
C LEU A 91 -20.02 -12.57 -0.06
N THR A 92 -19.99 -11.27 -0.26
CA THR A 92 -21.12 -10.54 -0.81
C THR A 92 -21.44 -11.02 -2.24
N ARG A 93 -20.41 -11.22 -3.05
CA ARG A 93 -20.60 -11.76 -4.40
C ARG A 93 -21.19 -13.16 -4.35
N TRP A 94 -20.70 -13.99 -3.44
CA TRP A 94 -21.19 -15.35 -3.25
C TRP A 94 -22.67 -15.36 -2.91
N ARG A 95 -23.08 -14.52 -1.99
CA ARG A 95 -24.49 -14.39 -1.59
C ARG A 95 -25.36 -13.94 -2.75
N GLY A 96 -24.87 -12.97 -3.53
CA GLY A 96 -25.58 -12.52 -4.71
C GLY A 96 -25.79 -13.63 -5.72
N GLN A 97 -24.77 -14.43 -5.94
CA GLN A 97 -24.86 -15.55 -6.86
C GLN A 97 -25.85 -16.61 -6.39
N ARG A 98 -25.90 -16.83 -5.09
CA ARG A 98 -26.81 -17.84 -4.54
C ARG A 98 -28.27 -17.46 -4.69
N TRP A 99 -28.55 -16.19 -4.70
CA TRP A 99 -29.93 -15.72 -4.76
C TRP A 99 -30.40 -15.41 -6.17
N THR A 100 -29.55 -15.53 -7.15
CA THR A 100 -29.92 -15.37 -8.55
C THR A 100 -29.99 -16.72 -9.23
#